data_cdf0d325dd1502dc969fa2aebc4d3323
#
_entry.id   cdf0d325dd1502dc969fa2aebc4d3323
#
_cell.length_a   1.000
_cell.length_b   1.000
_cell.length_c   1.000
_cell.angle_alpha   90.00
_cell.angle_beta   90.00
_cell.angle_gamma   90.00
#
_symmetry.space_group_name_H-M   'P 1'
#
loop_
_entity.id
_entity.type
_entity.pdbx_description
1 polymer ?
#
loop_
_entity_poly.entity_id
_entity_poly.type
_entity_poly.pdbx_seq_one_letter_code
_entity_poly.pdbx_strand_id
1 'polypeptide(L)'
;MSLLTKQSTFQGLSGTVEYTVDYPEQSPVGWALVLHPHPLHGGTRDNKIVTTVARTCVQNGLMAIRPNFRGVGESSGEFDQAVGETADMQACVQHIAQTWPQLAQAPWVLAGFSFGSAVAAQLYAELADQNQSLPTRLMLIGCAVERFRYRPLAMPPDTLMIHGEHDEVVPLSEGMDFARTHQLPLTVIPDAGHFFHGKLLLLRQIVQAHLAGLASA
;
A
#
# COMPACT_ATOMS: atom_id res chain seq x y z
N MET A 1 5.06 -4.02 23.03
CA MET A 1 5.69 -5.23 22.48
C MET A 1 6.53 -4.84 21.28
N SER A 2 7.75 -5.34 21.16
CA SER A 2 8.63 -5.10 20.01
C SER A 2 8.18 -6.02 18.88
N LEU A 3 7.83 -5.46 17.73
CA LEU A 3 7.55 -6.24 16.51
C LEU A 3 8.84 -6.95 16.07
N LEU A 4 8.73 -8.21 15.69
CA LEU A 4 9.84 -8.88 15.01
C LEU A 4 9.91 -8.34 13.58
N THR A 5 10.97 -7.59 13.31
CA THR A 5 11.20 -6.94 12.01
C THR A 5 12.47 -7.52 11.39
N LYS A 6 12.40 -7.90 10.11
CA LYS A 6 13.56 -8.35 9.32
C LYS A 6 13.69 -7.52 8.05
N GLN A 7 14.92 -7.32 7.60
CA GLN A 7 15.22 -6.73 6.29
C GLN A 7 15.65 -7.83 5.33
N SER A 8 15.30 -7.67 4.06
CA SER A 8 15.66 -8.58 2.99
C SER A 8 15.60 -7.87 1.64
N THR A 9 15.89 -8.59 0.56
CA THR A 9 15.84 -8.08 -0.80
C THR A 9 15.19 -9.08 -1.73
N PHE A 10 14.64 -8.60 -2.84
CA PHE A 10 14.23 -9.43 -3.97
C PHE A 10 14.72 -8.82 -5.29
N GLN A 11 14.65 -9.58 -6.36
CA GLN A 11 15.01 -9.13 -7.70
C GLN A 11 13.80 -8.46 -8.35
N GLY A 12 13.85 -7.14 -8.51
CA GLY A 12 12.93 -6.34 -9.33
C GLY A 12 13.41 -6.24 -10.78
N LEU A 13 12.70 -5.47 -11.61
CA LEU A 13 13.04 -5.32 -13.02
C LEU A 13 14.36 -4.58 -13.23
N SER A 14 14.66 -3.58 -12.42
CA SER A 14 15.86 -2.73 -12.53
C SER A 14 16.98 -3.15 -11.59
N GLY A 15 16.90 -4.31 -10.98
CA GLY A 15 17.88 -4.82 -10.02
C GLY A 15 17.28 -5.11 -8.66
N THR A 16 18.08 -5.07 -7.62
CA THR A 16 17.69 -5.39 -6.26
C THR A 16 16.70 -4.38 -5.69
N VAL A 17 15.63 -4.86 -5.07
CA VAL A 17 14.68 -4.07 -4.28
C VAL A 17 14.75 -4.51 -2.83
N GLU A 18 15.04 -3.60 -1.92
CA GLU A 18 15.07 -3.86 -0.49
C GLU A 18 13.68 -3.73 0.14
N TYR A 19 13.38 -4.55 1.13
CA TYR A 19 12.14 -4.48 1.86
C TYR A 19 12.31 -4.85 3.33
N THR A 20 11.34 -4.45 4.13
CA THR A 20 11.20 -4.84 5.53
C THR A 20 9.97 -5.73 5.69
N VAL A 21 10.11 -6.78 6.49
CA VAL A 21 9.01 -7.65 6.92
C VAL A 21 8.77 -7.46 8.40
N ASP A 22 7.55 -7.08 8.76
CA ASP A 22 7.07 -7.03 10.13
C ASP A 22 6.18 -8.24 10.39
N TYR A 23 6.50 -9.04 11.39
CA TYR A 23 5.81 -10.29 11.71
C TYR A 23 4.82 -10.13 12.85
N PRO A 24 3.63 -10.75 12.79
CA PRO A 24 2.77 -10.91 13.96
C PRO A 24 3.39 -11.87 14.98
N GLU A 25 2.91 -11.85 16.22
CA GLU A 25 3.39 -12.73 17.29
C GLU A 25 3.07 -14.22 17.02
N GLN A 26 1.96 -14.47 16.37
CA GLN A 26 1.54 -15.81 15.95
C GLN A 26 1.84 -16.05 14.47
N SER A 27 1.65 -17.27 14.00
CA SER A 27 1.74 -17.58 12.57
C SER A 27 0.80 -16.67 11.77
N PRO A 28 1.29 -16.00 10.71
CA PRO A 28 0.47 -15.07 9.94
C PRO A 28 -0.70 -15.79 9.26
N VAL A 29 -1.89 -15.19 9.34
CA VAL A 29 -3.11 -15.67 8.66
C VAL A 29 -3.24 -15.11 7.24
N GLY A 30 -2.37 -14.18 6.86
CA GLY A 30 -2.30 -13.53 5.57
C GLY A 30 -1.15 -12.53 5.55
N TRP A 31 -1.13 -11.64 4.56
CA TRP A 31 -0.06 -10.66 4.44
C TRP A 31 -0.54 -9.31 3.91
N ALA A 32 0.29 -8.30 4.02
CA ALA A 32 0.00 -6.96 3.52
C ALA A 32 1.22 -6.40 2.79
N LEU A 33 0.99 -5.73 1.64
CA LEU A 33 1.96 -4.93 0.93
C LEU A 33 1.61 -3.46 1.14
N VAL A 34 2.52 -2.69 1.77
CA VAL A 34 2.28 -1.29 2.14
C VAL A 34 3.30 -0.38 1.45
N LEU A 35 2.82 0.45 0.53
CA LEU A 35 3.62 1.24 -0.39
C LEU A 35 3.77 2.69 0.08
N HIS A 36 5.01 3.21 -0.02
CA HIS A 36 5.38 4.50 0.52
C HIS A 36 5.11 5.68 -0.43
N PRO A 37 5.15 6.94 0.07
CA PRO A 37 4.95 8.13 -0.75
C PRO A 37 6.12 8.39 -1.70
N HIS A 38 6.06 9.53 -2.40
CA HIS A 38 6.89 9.87 -3.55
C HIS A 38 8.41 9.75 -3.27
N PRO A 39 9.14 8.91 -4.05
CA PRO A 39 10.57 8.65 -3.86
C PRO A 39 11.42 9.92 -3.83
N LEU A 40 11.23 10.81 -4.82
CA LEU A 40 12.05 12.03 -4.96
C LEU A 40 11.71 13.11 -3.92
N HIS A 41 10.65 12.93 -3.11
CA HIS A 41 10.27 13.86 -2.04
C HIS A 41 10.54 13.27 -0.65
N GLY A 42 11.54 12.40 -0.52
CA GLY A 42 11.94 11.79 0.75
C GLY A 42 11.03 10.65 1.23
N GLY A 43 10.18 10.13 0.33
CA GLY A 43 9.37 8.96 0.63
C GLY A 43 10.21 7.71 0.84
N THR A 44 9.95 6.99 1.93
CA THR A 44 10.60 5.71 2.26
C THR A 44 9.60 4.78 2.94
N ARG A 45 9.94 3.49 3.00
CA ARG A 45 9.19 2.46 3.74
C ARG A 45 8.97 2.78 5.23
N ASP A 46 9.78 3.69 5.79
CA ASP A 46 9.72 4.08 7.21
C ASP A 46 8.87 5.34 7.45
N ASN A 47 8.17 5.83 6.43
CA ASN A 47 7.19 6.90 6.58
C ASN A 47 6.16 6.55 7.67
N LYS A 48 5.76 7.53 8.48
CA LYS A 48 4.88 7.32 9.65
C LYS A 48 3.51 6.74 9.28
N ILE A 49 2.96 7.09 8.12
CA ILE A 49 1.68 6.54 7.64
C ILE A 49 1.87 5.08 7.24
N VAL A 50 2.91 4.78 6.46
CA VAL A 50 3.27 3.42 6.04
C VAL A 50 3.46 2.50 7.26
N THR A 51 4.26 2.94 8.24
CA THR A 51 4.50 2.15 9.46
C THR A 51 3.26 2.03 10.34
N THR A 52 2.36 3.03 10.34
CA THR A 52 1.06 2.95 11.06
C THR A 52 0.16 1.90 10.42
N VAL A 53 0.01 1.90 9.10
CA VAL A 53 -0.78 0.91 8.37
C VAL A 53 -0.20 -0.49 8.57
N ALA A 54 1.12 -0.66 8.37
CA ALA A 54 1.80 -1.94 8.53
C ALA A 54 1.62 -2.52 9.94
N ARG A 55 1.82 -1.71 10.99
CA ARG A 55 1.57 -2.12 12.38
C ARG A 55 0.12 -2.52 12.62
N THR A 56 -0.83 -1.84 12.00
CA THR A 56 -2.24 -2.19 12.12
C THR A 56 -2.50 -3.54 11.44
N CYS A 57 -1.92 -3.82 10.28
CA CYS A 57 -1.99 -5.12 9.64
C CYS A 57 -1.39 -6.23 10.54
N VAL A 58 -0.23 -5.99 11.13
CA VAL A 58 0.42 -6.95 12.05
C VAL A 58 -0.44 -7.24 13.28
N GLN A 59 -1.08 -6.21 13.86
CA GLN A 59 -2.01 -6.38 15.00
C GLN A 59 -3.26 -7.20 14.63
N ASN A 60 -3.58 -7.31 13.33
CA ASN A 60 -4.64 -8.16 12.79
C ASN A 60 -4.13 -9.52 12.28
N GLY A 61 -2.92 -9.94 12.67
CA GLY A 61 -2.37 -11.24 12.33
C GLY A 61 -1.76 -11.34 10.92
N LEU A 62 -1.59 -10.24 10.21
CA LEU A 62 -0.97 -10.23 8.89
C LEU A 62 0.54 -10.00 8.98
N MET A 63 1.31 -10.68 8.15
CA MET A 63 2.70 -10.34 7.88
C MET A 63 2.74 -9.08 6.99
N ALA A 64 3.36 -7.99 7.44
CA ALA A 64 3.39 -6.75 6.67
C ALA A 64 4.74 -6.56 5.96
N ILE A 65 4.69 -6.26 4.67
CA ILE A 65 5.83 -6.08 3.79
C ILE A 65 5.86 -4.63 3.33
N ARG A 66 6.98 -3.97 3.56
CA ARG A 66 7.23 -2.56 3.24
C ARG A 66 8.48 -2.47 2.36
N PRO A 67 8.35 -2.48 1.03
CA PRO A 67 9.49 -2.24 0.13
C PRO A 67 9.88 -0.77 0.11
N ASN A 68 11.14 -0.48 -0.25
CA ASN A 68 11.53 0.80 -0.81
C ASN A 68 11.39 0.72 -2.33
N PHE A 69 10.76 1.72 -2.94
CA PHE A 69 10.70 1.82 -4.39
C PHE A 69 12.10 1.97 -4.98
N ARG A 70 12.23 1.72 -6.28
CA ARG A 70 13.45 1.93 -7.04
C ARG A 70 14.07 3.30 -6.76
N GLY A 71 15.40 3.35 -6.65
CA GLY A 71 16.15 4.57 -6.34
C GLY A 71 16.05 5.07 -4.89
N VAL A 72 15.39 4.30 -3.97
CA VAL A 72 15.28 4.65 -2.55
C VAL A 72 16.08 3.67 -1.69
N GLY A 73 16.91 4.18 -0.81
CA GLY A 73 17.79 3.36 0.05
C GLY A 73 18.74 2.51 -0.79
N GLU A 74 18.73 1.19 -0.56
CA GLU A 74 19.55 0.23 -1.30
C GLU A 74 18.81 -0.35 -2.54
N SER A 75 17.60 0.12 -2.84
CA SER A 75 16.85 -0.33 -4.03
C SER A 75 17.47 0.26 -5.30
N SER A 76 17.77 -0.62 -6.25
CA SER A 76 18.33 -0.28 -7.56
C SER A 76 17.33 0.50 -8.44
N GLY A 77 17.86 1.09 -9.53
CA GLY A 77 17.06 1.80 -10.53
C GLY A 77 16.79 3.26 -10.17
N GLU A 78 15.89 3.88 -10.92
CA GLU A 78 15.49 5.28 -10.78
C GLU A 78 13.97 5.40 -10.83
N PHE A 79 13.44 6.50 -10.30
CA PHE A 79 12.01 6.82 -10.35
C PHE A 79 11.48 6.80 -11.78
N ASP A 80 10.35 6.10 -12.01
CA ASP A 80 9.78 5.84 -13.33
C ASP A 80 8.27 6.07 -13.40
N GLN A 81 7.79 7.15 -12.80
CA GLN A 81 6.41 7.66 -12.94
C GLN A 81 5.31 6.62 -12.64
N ALA A 82 5.52 5.74 -11.69
CA ALA A 82 4.71 4.59 -11.31
C ALA A 82 4.75 3.39 -12.27
N VAL A 83 5.34 3.50 -13.45
CA VAL A 83 5.42 2.38 -14.41
C VAL A 83 6.36 1.30 -13.91
N GLY A 84 7.62 1.67 -13.68
CA GLY A 84 8.63 0.74 -13.20
C GLY A 84 8.40 0.32 -11.75
N GLU A 85 7.90 1.23 -10.91
CA GLU A 85 7.53 0.92 -9.53
C GLU A 85 6.44 -0.15 -9.48
N THR A 86 5.43 -0.07 -10.35
CA THR A 86 4.36 -1.09 -10.43
C THR A 86 4.92 -2.45 -10.86
N ALA A 87 5.79 -2.48 -11.85
CA ALA A 87 6.43 -3.72 -12.30
C ALA A 87 7.31 -4.35 -11.22
N ASP A 88 8.07 -3.56 -10.44
CA ASP A 88 8.81 -4.06 -9.29
C ASP A 88 7.88 -4.61 -8.20
N MET A 89 6.72 -3.98 -7.95
CA MET A 89 5.76 -4.47 -6.96
C MET A 89 5.06 -5.75 -7.43
N GLN A 90 4.87 -5.94 -8.73
CA GLN A 90 4.41 -7.21 -9.28
C GLN A 90 5.45 -8.33 -9.03
N ALA A 91 6.72 -8.04 -9.25
CA ALA A 91 7.81 -8.97 -8.90
C ALA A 91 7.84 -9.25 -7.39
N CYS A 92 7.54 -8.25 -6.55
CA CYS A 92 7.40 -8.42 -5.10
C CYS A 92 6.31 -9.44 -4.75
N VAL A 93 5.11 -9.32 -5.33
CA VAL A 93 3.99 -10.27 -5.11
C VAL A 93 4.41 -11.68 -5.46
N GLN A 94 5.10 -11.88 -6.59
CA GLN A 94 5.61 -13.18 -7.01
C GLN A 94 6.69 -13.72 -6.04
N HIS A 95 7.60 -12.86 -5.60
CA HIS A 95 8.62 -13.19 -4.62
C HIS A 95 8.01 -13.65 -3.29
N ILE A 96 6.95 -12.97 -2.81
CA ILE A 96 6.25 -13.34 -1.58
C ILE A 96 5.63 -14.73 -1.70
N ALA A 97 4.94 -15.02 -2.81
CA ALA A 97 4.34 -16.34 -3.07
C ALA A 97 5.38 -17.45 -3.11
N GLN A 98 6.58 -17.19 -3.60
CA GLN A 98 7.68 -18.15 -3.64
C GLN A 98 8.37 -18.32 -2.27
N THR A 99 8.57 -17.22 -1.52
CA THR A 99 9.29 -17.24 -0.24
C THR A 99 8.41 -17.79 0.89
N TRP A 100 7.11 -17.52 0.85
CA TRP A 100 6.11 -18.01 1.82
C TRP A 100 4.97 -18.74 1.11
N PRO A 101 5.21 -19.97 0.57
CA PRO A 101 4.20 -20.71 -0.19
C PRO A 101 2.88 -20.94 0.57
N GLN A 102 2.95 -21.03 1.91
CA GLN A 102 1.79 -21.17 2.79
C GLN A 102 0.89 -19.92 2.78
N LEU A 103 1.39 -18.75 2.34
CA LEU A 103 0.64 -17.51 2.22
C LEU A 103 0.23 -17.19 0.78
N ALA A 104 0.60 -18.01 -0.20
CA ALA A 104 0.33 -17.75 -1.63
C ALA A 104 -1.16 -17.67 -1.96
N GLN A 105 -2.00 -18.39 -1.21
CA GLN A 105 -3.47 -18.37 -1.34
C GLN A 105 -4.17 -17.73 -0.14
N ALA A 106 -3.41 -17.21 0.81
CA ALA A 106 -3.98 -16.54 1.98
C ALA A 106 -4.54 -15.14 1.58
N PRO A 107 -5.51 -14.62 2.35
CA PRO A 107 -5.98 -13.25 2.14
C PRO A 107 -4.85 -12.25 2.27
N TRP A 108 -4.85 -11.23 1.41
CA TRP A 108 -3.83 -10.21 1.48
C TRP A 108 -4.37 -8.79 1.24
N VAL A 109 -3.64 -7.81 1.73
CA VAL A 109 -3.98 -6.40 1.71
C VAL A 109 -2.95 -5.63 0.87
N LEU A 110 -3.45 -4.79 -0.04
CA LEU A 110 -2.63 -3.82 -0.77
C LEU A 110 -2.98 -2.43 -0.28
N ALA A 111 -2.01 -1.72 0.26
CA ALA A 111 -2.18 -0.36 0.75
C ALA A 111 -1.12 0.57 0.15
N GLY A 112 -1.52 1.78 -0.24
CA GLY A 112 -0.59 2.78 -0.73
C GLY A 112 -0.90 4.17 -0.17
N PHE A 113 0.15 4.90 0.19
CA PHE A 113 0.06 6.29 0.62
C PHE A 113 0.61 7.23 -0.44
N SER A 114 -0.15 8.28 -0.80
CA SER A 114 0.25 9.31 -1.76
C SER A 114 0.66 8.68 -3.11
N PHE A 115 1.88 8.87 -3.59
CA PHE A 115 2.41 8.17 -4.76
C PHE A 115 2.21 6.64 -4.68
N GLY A 116 2.42 6.05 -3.50
CA GLY A 116 2.15 4.62 -3.28
C GLY A 116 0.71 4.22 -3.56
N SER A 117 -0.27 5.13 -3.46
CA SER A 117 -1.66 4.85 -3.84
C SER A 117 -1.80 4.69 -5.36
N ALA A 118 -1.05 5.46 -6.15
CA ALA A 118 -1.03 5.31 -7.59
C ALA A 118 -0.41 3.96 -8.00
N VAL A 119 0.73 3.60 -7.42
CA VAL A 119 1.35 2.29 -7.66
C VAL A 119 0.42 1.15 -7.23
N ALA A 120 -0.28 1.27 -6.08
CA ALA A 120 -1.23 0.26 -5.61
C ALA A 120 -2.41 0.07 -6.58
N ALA A 121 -2.99 1.17 -7.08
CA ALA A 121 -4.09 1.11 -8.06
C ALA A 121 -3.66 0.49 -9.39
N GLN A 122 -2.46 0.85 -9.90
CA GLN A 122 -1.89 0.27 -11.12
C GLN A 122 -1.58 -1.22 -10.93
N LEU A 123 -0.98 -1.60 -9.80
CA LEU A 123 -0.67 -2.99 -9.48
C LEU A 123 -1.95 -3.85 -9.42
N TYR A 124 -3.01 -3.34 -8.77
CA TYR A 124 -4.29 -4.02 -8.74
C TYR A 124 -4.79 -4.30 -10.16
N ALA A 125 -4.79 -3.29 -11.02
CA ALA A 125 -5.25 -3.45 -12.42
C ALA A 125 -4.36 -4.42 -13.21
N GLU A 126 -3.03 -4.39 -13.00
CA GLU A 126 -2.08 -5.30 -13.66
C GLU A 126 -2.34 -6.75 -13.27
N LEU A 127 -2.53 -7.01 -11.97
CA LEU A 127 -2.83 -8.34 -11.46
C LEU A 127 -4.19 -8.86 -12.00
N ALA A 128 -5.20 -7.99 -12.07
CA ALA A 128 -6.52 -8.32 -12.60
C ALA A 128 -6.47 -8.71 -14.08
N ASP A 129 -5.79 -7.92 -14.92
CA ASP A 129 -5.65 -8.20 -16.35
C ASP A 129 -4.88 -9.51 -16.64
N GLN A 130 -3.95 -9.86 -15.75
CA GLN A 130 -3.16 -11.09 -15.86
C GLN A 130 -3.82 -12.30 -15.15
N ASN A 131 -5.03 -12.16 -14.62
CA ASN A 131 -5.73 -13.19 -13.84
C ASN A 131 -4.88 -13.75 -12.68
N GLN A 132 -4.09 -12.89 -12.04
CA GLN A 132 -3.31 -13.23 -10.85
C GLN A 132 -4.14 -13.06 -9.58
N SER A 133 -3.60 -13.56 -8.44
CA SER A 133 -4.25 -13.40 -7.13
C SER A 133 -4.41 -11.92 -6.77
N LEU A 134 -5.65 -11.48 -6.59
CA LEU A 134 -5.96 -10.10 -6.21
C LEU A 134 -5.93 -9.90 -4.69
N PRO A 135 -5.63 -8.68 -4.21
CA PRO A 135 -5.77 -8.36 -2.79
C PRO A 135 -7.23 -8.47 -2.35
N THR A 136 -7.44 -9.04 -1.17
CA THR A 136 -8.76 -9.10 -0.53
C THR A 136 -9.23 -7.71 -0.08
N ARG A 137 -8.30 -6.79 0.14
CA ARG A 137 -8.56 -5.39 0.46
C ARG A 137 -7.58 -4.47 -0.24
N LEU A 138 -8.09 -3.37 -0.81
CA LEU A 138 -7.30 -2.28 -1.38
C LEU A 138 -7.52 -1.00 -0.57
N MET A 139 -6.43 -0.31 -0.21
CA MET A 139 -6.46 0.94 0.54
C MET A 139 -5.67 2.02 -0.19
N LEU A 140 -6.32 3.15 -0.51
CA LEU A 140 -5.73 4.31 -1.15
C LEU A 140 -5.77 5.50 -0.18
N ILE A 141 -4.63 5.88 0.38
CA ILE A 141 -4.50 6.91 1.41
C ILE A 141 -3.83 8.13 0.80
N GLY A 142 -4.46 9.32 0.89
CA GLY A 142 -3.98 10.54 0.22
C GLY A 142 -3.87 10.32 -1.28
N CYS A 143 -4.97 9.96 -1.92
CA CYS A 143 -5.07 9.37 -3.27
C CYS A 143 -4.47 10.29 -4.35
N ALA A 144 -3.30 9.91 -4.89
CA ALA A 144 -2.60 10.60 -5.97
C ALA A 144 -2.68 9.86 -7.32
N VAL A 145 -3.66 8.98 -7.49
CA VAL A 145 -3.74 8.05 -8.63
C VAL A 145 -3.75 8.78 -9.96
N GLU A 146 -4.58 9.80 -10.11
CA GLU A 146 -4.72 10.53 -11.39
C GLU A 146 -3.44 11.25 -11.84
N ARG A 147 -2.54 11.58 -10.92
CA ARG A 147 -1.27 12.24 -11.22
C ARG A 147 -0.25 11.32 -11.89
N PHE A 148 -0.40 10.01 -11.70
CA PHE A 148 0.55 8.99 -12.15
C PHE A 148 -0.14 7.86 -12.92
N ARG A 149 -1.38 8.06 -13.37
CA ARG A 149 -2.13 7.06 -14.10
C ARG A 149 -1.62 6.93 -15.54
N TYR A 150 -1.15 5.75 -15.89
CA TYR A 150 -0.69 5.43 -17.25
C TYR A 150 -1.58 4.41 -17.99
N ARG A 151 -2.65 3.92 -17.33
CA ARG A 151 -3.59 2.93 -17.90
C ARG A 151 -5.00 3.13 -17.37
N PRO A 152 -6.04 2.58 -18.06
CA PRO A 152 -7.38 2.50 -17.49
C PRO A 152 -7.37 1.67 -16.20
N LEU A 153 -8.19 2.07 -15.22
CA LEU A 153 -8.30 1.42 -13.92
C LEU A 153 -9.74 0.96 -13.68
N ALA A 154 -9.90 -0.26 -13.16
CA ALA A 154 -11.15 -0.75 -12.58
C ALA A 154 -10.88 -1.06 -11.11
N MET A 155 -11.48 -0.28 -10.21
CA MET A 155 -11.28 -0.44 -8.77
C MET A 155 -12.33 -1.35 -8.16
N PRO A 156 -11.98 -2.22 -7.20
CA PRO A 156 -12.98 -2.99 -6.47
C PRO A 156 -13.88 -2.06 -5.65
N PRO A 157 -15.20 -2.32 -5.57
CA PRO A 157 -16.16 -1.41 -4.95
C PRO A 157 -15.95 -1.23 -3.44
N ASP A 158 -15.25 -2.15 -2.79
CA ASP A 158 -14.89 -2.10 -1.38
C ASP A 158 -13.50 -1.46 -1.12
N THR A 159 -12.94 -0.75 -2.11
CA THR A 159 -11.71 0.02 -1.94
C THR A 159 -11.88 1.05 -0.83
N LEU A 160 -11.01 1.00 0.19
CA LEU A 160 -10.96 2.03 1.23
C LEU A 160 -10.17 3.23 0.72
N MET A 161 -10.85 4.36 0.55
CA MET A 161 -10.19 5.64 0.31
C MET A 161 -10.19 6.47 1.59
N ILE A 162 -9.02 7.02 1.96
CA ILE A 162 -8.86 7.93 3.10
C ILE A 162 -8.14 9.19 2.64
N HIS A 163 -8.69 10.36 2.99
CA HIS A 163 -8.11 11.66 2.62
C HIS A 163 -8.14 12.64 3.77
N GLY A 164 -7.16 13.55 3.83
CA GLY A 164 -7.19 14.68 4.76
C GLY A 164 -8.06 15.81 4.21
N GLU A 165 -8.86 16.44 5.06
CA GLU A 165 -9.70 17.59 4.66
C GLU A 165 -8.88 18.73 4.09
N HIS A 166 -7.74 19.02 4.72
CA HIS A 166 -6.82 20.12 4.36
C HIS A 166 -5.54 19.59 3.72
N ASP A 167 -5.65 18.56 2.88
CA ASP A 167 -4.49 18.00 2.18
C ASP A 167 -3.92 19.06 1.19
N GLU A 168 -2.74 19.55 1.52
CA GLU A 168 -2.04 20.60 0.79
C GLU A 168 -1.15 20.06 -0.34
N VAL A 169 -0.95 18.74 -0.39
CA VAL A 169 -0.12 18.06 -1.42
C VAL A 169 -0.99 17.48 -2.52
N VAL A 170 -2.02 16.74 -2.15
CA VAL A 170 -3.05 16.20 -3.05
C VAL A 170 -4.39 16.77 -2.59
N PRO A 171 -4.89 17.84 -3.21
CA PRO A 171 -6.14 18.47 -2.79
C PRO A 171 -7.30 17.47 -2.67
N LEU A 172 -8.12 17.62 -1.65
CA LEU A 172 -9.29 16.76 -1.41
C LEU A 172 -10.19 16.63 -2.66
N SER A 173 -10.27 17.68 -3.48
CA SER A 173 -11.03 17.66 -4.74
C SER A 173 -10.55 16.56 -5.70
N GLU A 174 -9.24 16.32 -5.80
CA GLU A 174 -8.69 15.25 -6.66
C GLU A 174 -9.13 13.86 -6.14
N GLY A 175 -9.07 13.64 -4.82
CA GLY A 175 -9.58 12.42 -4.20
C GLY A 175 -11.08 12.22 -4.40
N MET A 176 -11.87 13.30 -4.31
CA MET A 176 -13.31 13.28 -4.58
C MET A 176 -13.63 12.99 -6.05
N ASP A 177 -12.86 13.56 -6.99
CA ASP A 177 -13.08 13.34 -8.43
C ASP A 177 -12.74 11.89 -8.81
N PHE A 178 -11.67 11.33 -8.26
CA PHE A 178 -11.36 9.91 -8.41
C PHE A 178 -12.47 9.02 -7.83
N ALA A 179 -12.94 9.32 -6.61
CA ALA A 179 -14.03 8.59 -5.97
C ALA A 179 -15.32 8.62 -6.80
N ARG A 180 -15.71 9.77 -7.36
CA ARG A 180 -16.86 9.90 -8.26
C ARG A 180 -16.72 9.06 -9.52
N THR A 181 -15.54 9.14 -10.17
CA THR A 181 -15.26 8.43 -11.42
C THR A 181 -15.37 6.92 -11.24
N HIS A 182 -14.90 6.42 -10.10
CA HIS A 182 -14.87 4.98 -9.80
C HIS A 182 -16.02 4.51 -8.89
N GLN A 183 -16.94 5.41 -8.52
CA GLN A 183 -18.09 5.13 -7.64
C GLN A 183 -17.67 4.52 -6.29
N LEU A 184 -16.60 5.06 -5.70
CA LEU A 184 -16.02 4.59 -4.44
C LEU A 184 -16.44 5.48 -3.26
N PRO A 185 -16.61 4.90 -2.06
CA PRO A 185 -16.75 5.70 -0.84
C PRO A 185 -15.41 6.38 -0.49
N LEU A 186 -15.49 7.60 0.03
CA LEU A 186 -14.32 8.36 0.49
C LEU A 186 -14.49 8.74 1.97
N THR A 187 -13.55 8.32 2.81
CA THR A 187 -13.47 8.74 4.21
C THR A 187 -12.57 9.97 4.31
N VAL A 188 -13.16 11.09 4.72
CA VAL A 188 -12.42 12.34 4.97
C VAL A 188 -12.12 12.48 6.45
N ILE A 189 -10.84 12.73 6.80
CA ILE A 189 -10.45 13.01 8.19
C ILE A 189 -10.43 14.53 8.39
N PRO A 190 -11.31 15.09 9.28
CA PRO A 190 -11.37 16.52 9.55
C PRO A 190 -10.06 17.08 10.09
N ASP A 191 -9.71 18.31 9.72
CA ASP A 191 -8.49 19.04 10.09
C ASP A 191 -7.19 18.29 9.79
N ALA A 192 -7.19 17.29 8.94
CA ALA A 192 -5.98 16.56 8.55
C ALA A 192 -5.38 17.14 7.27
N GLY A 193 -4.07 17.43 7.28
CA GLY A 193 -3.26 17.63 6.07
C GLY A 193 -2.78 16.29 5.48
N HIS A 194 -1.93 16.37 4.44
CA HIS A 194 -1.45 15.20 3.70
C HIS A 194 -0.81 14.12 4.60
N PHE A 195 -0.02 14.53 5.58
CA PHE A 195 0.74 13.62 6.45
C PHE A 195 -0.02 13.21 7.72
N PHE A 196 -1.31 13.56 7.84
CA PHE A 196 -2.16 13.20 8.98
C PHE A 196 -1.53 13.52 10.34
N HIS A 197 -0.79 14.64 10.46
CA HIS A 197 -0.19 15.07 11.72
C HIS A 197 -1.25 15.20 12.81
N GLY A 198 -1.00 14.59 13.98
CA GLY A 198 -1.96 14.55 15.10
C GLY A 198 -3.18 13.65 14.87
N LYS A 199 -3.35 13.02 13.69
CA LYS A 199 -4.51 12.20 13.33
C LYS A 199 -4.18 10.72 13.07
N LEU A 200 -2.93 10.29 13.31
CA LEU A 200 -2.50 8.90 13.06
C LEU A 200 -3.30 7.86 13.87
N LEU A 201 -3.79 8.22 15.06
CA LEU A 201 -4.64 7.34 15.84
C LEU A 201 -5.99 7.09 15.14
N LEU A 202 -6.60 8.14 14.60
CA LEU A 202 -7.86 8.03 13.85
C LEU A 202 -7.64 7.25 12.54
N LEU A 203 -6.56 7.53 11.81
CA LEU A 203 -6.17 6.74 10.63
C LEU A 203 -6.07 5.25 10.98
N ARG A 204 -5.39 4.91 12.09
CA ARG A 204 -5.27 3.54 12.57
C ARG A 204 -6.64 2.90 12.83
N GLN A 205 -7.56 3.62 13.49
CA GLN A 205 -8.90 3.12 13.79
C GLN A 205 -9.71 2.81 12.52
N ILE A 206 -9.62 3.67 11.49
CA ILE A 206 -10.29 3.46 10.20
C ILE A 206 -9.71 2.22 9.50
N VAL A 207 -8.38 2.09 9.44
CA VAL A 207 -7.70 0.92 8.86
C VAL A 207 -8.08 -0.35 9.63
N GLN A 208 -8.08 -0.31 10.98
CA GLN A 208 -8.46 -1.42 11.85
C GLN A 208 -9.90 -1.90 11.54
N ALA A 209 -10.85 -0.97 11.40
CA ALA A 209 -12.23 -1.30 11.08
C ALA A 209 -12.37 -1.97 9.70
N HIS A 210 -11.58 -1.53 8.71
CA HIS A 210 -11.60 -2.11 7.37
C HIS A 210 -10.95 -3.52 7.30
N LEU A 211 -10.03 -3.81 8.21
CA LEU A 211 -9.41 -5.14 8.34
C LEU A 211 -10.27 -6.12 9.14
N ALA A 212 -11.32 -5.64 9.84
CA ALA A 212 -12.19 -6.50 10.63
C ALA A 212 -12.82 -7.60 9.75
N GLY A 213 -12.77 -8.84 10.21
CA GLY A 213 -13.31 -10.00 9.50
C GLY A 213 -12.39 -10.61 8.43
N LEU A 214 -11.22 -10.02 8.14
CA LEU A 214 -10.29 -10.57 7.16
C LEU A 214 -9.72 -11.95 7.59
N ALA A 215 -9.52 -12.17 8.89
CA ALA A 215 -9.00 -13.41 9.46
C ALA A 215 -10.08 -14.49 9.64
N SER A 216 -11.36 -14.19 9.34
CA SER A 216 -12.50 -15.09 9.55
C SER A 216 -13.10 -15.62 8.23
N ALA A 217 -12.48 -15.29 7.09
CA ALA A 217 -12.93 -15.66 5.75
C ALA A 217 -12.18 -16.86 5.18
#